data_c97ee51401988856335bf126a851cf92
#
_entry.id   c97ee51401988856335bf126a851cf92
#
_cell.length_a   1.000
_cell.length_b   1.000
_cell.length_c   1.000
_cell.angle_alpha   90.00
_cell.angle_beta   90.00
_cell.angle_gamma   90.00
#
_symmetry.space_group_name_H-M   'P 1'
#
loop_
_entity.id
_entity.type
_entity.pdbx_description
1 polymer ?
#
loop_
_entity_poly.entity_id
_entity_poly.type
_entity_poly.pdbx_seq_one_letter_code
_entity_poly.pdbx_strand_id
1 'polypeptide(L)'
;MTITNALQDLGCNALSETDQEFLDDNGYLILPNLIGPEWLQQLRETFEALCEAEGLAAGIEVQQEAGARRLSDLANKGEVFDRVYADPKVLQAVYHVIGRDFKLSSLNARDADPGQGLQQLHADWEPRTDDRFHVCNSVWLLDDFTPENGSTRIVPGSHLGPHPSEVLDDPMAEYPHEIKLVAPAGTVVVFNAHLWHGGTVNNTRDQTRRALHCYFAGREHDQQLNQRVYLRMETWKRISRAA
;
A
#
# COMPACT_ATOMS: atom_id res chain seq x y z
N MET A 1 23.35 -12.35 -0.79
CA MET A 1 23.19 -11.09 -0.03
C MET A 1 21.88 -11.23 0.72
N THR A 2 21.87 -11.09 2.05
CA THR A 2 20.63 -11.08 2.83
C THR A 2 20.00 -9.70 2.70
N ILE A 3 18.68 -9.60 2.89
CA ILE A 3 17.98 -8.31 2.84
C ILE A 3 18.52 -7.33 3.89
N THR A 4 18.94 -7.84 5.05
CA THR A 4 19.58 -7.04 6.10
C THR A 4 20.81 -6.31 5.58
N ASN A 5 21.68 -7.00 4.83
CA ASN A 5 22.87 -6.38 4.24
C ASN A 5 22.47 -5.35 3.16
N ALA A 6 21.45 -5.68 2.32
CA ALA A 6 20.95 -4.76 1.30
C ALA A 6 20.35 -3.48 1.92
N LEU A 7 19.61 -3.59 3.01
CA LEU A 7 19.07 -2.43 3.73
C LEU A 7 20.19 -1.57 4.36
N GLN A 8 21.22 -2.19 4.89
CA GLN A 8 22.40 -1.49 5.42
C GLN A 8 23.17 -0.77 4.30
N ASP A 9 23.37 -1.43 3.17
CA ASP A 9 24.06 -0.85 1.99
C ASP A 9 23.28 0.35 1.41
N LEU A 10 21.96 0.35 1.53
CA LEU A 10 21.08 1.47 1.15
C LEU A 10 21.10 2.61 2.18
N GLY A 11 21.88 2.51 3.25
CA GLY A 11 21.94 3.51 4.31
C GLY A 11 20.64 3.62 5.11
N CYS A 12 19.83 2.57 5.10
CA CYS A 12 18.60 2.52 5.86
C CYS A 12 18.94 2.48 7.37
N ASN A 13 18.64 3.56 8.07
CA ASN A 13 18.65 3.54 9.52
C ASN A 13 17.44 2.73 10.02
N ALA A 14 17.63 1.97 11.08
CA ALA A 14 16.50 1.31 11.75
C ALA A 14 15.42 2.33 12.12
N LEU A 15 14.16 1.89 12.16
CA LEU A 15 13.10 2.69 12.75
C LEU A 15 13.47 3.08 14.19
N SER A 16 12.99 4.23 14.65
CA SER A 16 13.12 4.56 16.08
C SER A 16 12.38 3.52 16.94
N GLU A 17 12.82 3.33 18.17
CA GLU A 17 12.13 2.42 19.10
C GLU A 17 10.65 2.80 19.23
N THR A 18 10.34 4.09 19.31
CA THR A 18 8.96 4.59 19.38
C THR A 18 8.14 4.22 18.14
N ASP A 19 8.73 4.31 16.91
CA ASP A 19 8.03 3.91 15.68
C ASP A 19 7.81 2.40 15.62
N GLN A 20 8.77 1.61 16.12
CA GLN A 20 8.66 0.16 16.21
C GLN A 20 7.53 -0.23 17.16
N GLU A 21 7.55 0.28 18.39
CA GLU A 21 6.51 0.04 19.39
C GLU A 21 5.13 0.45 18.87
N PHE A 22 5.03 1.62 18.24
CA PHE A 22 3.75 2.09 17.68
C PHE A 22 3.24 1.15 16.57
N LEU A 23 4.12 0.69 15.68
CA LEU A 23 3.78 -0.24 14.61
C LEU A 23 3.38 -1.61 15.15
N ASP A 24 4.07 -2.10 16.17
CA ASP A 24 3.76 -3.38 16.83
C ASP A 24 2.41 -3.35 17.56
N ASP A 25 2.09 -2.25 18.25
CA ASP A 25 0.86 -2.11 19.01
C ASP A 25 -0.35 -1.83 18.13
N ASN A 26 -0.18 -1.00 17.10
CA ASN A 26 -1.28 -0.47 16.30
C ASN A 26 -1.42 -1.14 14.92
N GLY A 27 -0.38 -1.80 14.43
CA GLY A 27 -0.37 -2.46 13.12
C GLY A 27 -0.16 -1.52 11.93
N TYR A 28 0.10 -0.24 12.15
CA TYR A 28 0.42 0.73 11.10
C TYR A 28 1.39 1.80 11.60
N LEU A 29 2.07 2.46 10.65
CA LEU A 29 2.98 3.59 10.90
C LEU A 29 2.76 4.67 9.85
N ILE A 30 2.62 5.93 10.30
CA ILE A 30 2.48 7.10 9.43
C ILE A 30 3.85 7.74 9.23
N LEU A 31 4.25 7.91 7.98
CA LEU A 31 5.50 8.55 7.56
C LEU A 31 5.15 9.87 6.83
N PRO A 32 5.08 11.00 7.52
CA PRO A 32 4.68 12.25 6.92
C PRO A 32 5.78 12.82 6.01
N ASN A 33 5.37 13.56 4.97
CA ASN A 33 6.25 14.29 4.05
C ASN A 33 7.31 13.42 3.37
N LEU A 34 7.00 12.15 3.08
CA LEU A 34 7.93 11.25 2.42
C LEU A 34 8.01 11.51 0.91
N ILE A 35 6.93 12.02 0.31
CA ILE A 35 6.89 12.37 -1.11
C ILE A 35 7.07 13.90 -1.22
N GLY A 36 8.20 14.32 -1.79
CA GLY A 36 8.42 15.75 -2.07
C GLY A 36 7.50 16.29 -3.16
N PRO A 37 7.26 17.61 -3.20
CA PRO A 37 6.24 18.23 -4.06
C PRO A 37 6.43 17.96 -5.56
N GLU A 38 7.65 17.98 -6.05
CA GLU A 38 7.94 17.74 -7.47
C GLU A 38 7.63 16.28 -7.86
N TRP A 39 8.05 15.32 -7.04
CA TRP A 39 7.77 13.92 -7.28
C TRP A 39 6.29 13.60 -7.12
N LEU A 40 5.61 14.21 -6.14
CA LEU A 40 4.16 14.10 -5.97
C LEU A 40 3.41 14.55 -7.23
N GLN A 41 3.82 15.67 -7.83
CA GLN A 41 3.22 16.17 -9.06
C GLN A 41 3.46 15.18 -10.23
N GLN A 42 4.66 14.66 -10.38
CA GLN A 42 4.98 13.66 -11.40
C GLN A 42 4.13 12.38 -11.25
N LEU A 43 3.94 11.90 -10.02
CA LEU A 43 3.10 10.73 -9.73
C LEU A 43 1.64 10.99 -10.12
N ARG A 44 1.10 12.17 -9.81
CA ARG A 44 -0.27 12.56 -10.18
C ARG A 44 -0.45 12.63 -11.69
N GLU A 45 0.45 13.31 -12.39
CA GLU A 45 0.43 13.44 -13.85
C GLU A 45 0.53 12.07 -14.53
N THR A 46 1.42 11.21 -14.05
CA THR A 46 1.57 9.85 -14.57
C THR A 46 0.34 9.01 -14.31
N PHE A 47 -0.28 9.13 -13.13
CA PHE A 47 -1.54 8.44 -12.82
C PHE A 47 -2.63 8.79 -13.82
N GLU A 48 -2.86 10.10 -14.08
CA GLU A 48 -3.88 10.54 -15.04
C GLU A 48 -3.58 10.08 -16.47
N ALA A 49 -2.34 10.22 -16.91
CA ALA A 49 -1.92 9.77 -18.23
C ALA A 49 -2.10 8.26 -18.44
N LEU A 50 -1.82 7.45 -17.42
CA LEU A 50 -2.03 6.00 -17.47
C LEU A 50 -3.53 5.65 -17.50
N CYS A 51 -4.34 6.31 -16.67
CA CYS A 51 -5.79 6.12 -16.70
C CYS A 51 -6.39 6.44 -18.08
N GLU A 52 -5.94 7.52 -18.71
CA GLU A 52 -6.36 7.88 -20.06
C GLU A 52 -5.90 6.85 -21.11
N ALA A 53 -4.64 6.44 -21.04
CA ALA A 53 -4.05 5.52 -22.01
C ALA A 53 -4.63 4.09 -21.92
N GLU A 54 -4.92 3.60 -20.72
CA GLU A 54 -5.43 2.26 -20.49
C GLU A 54 -6.97 2.19 -20.61
N GLY A 55 -7.66 3.29 -20.33
CA GLY A 55 -9.11 3.37 -20.44
C GLY A 55 -9.84 2.24 -19.70
N LEU A 56 -10.69 1.51 -20.40
CA LEU A 56 -11.44 0.38 -19.83
C LEU A 56 -10.59 -0.83 -19.44
N ALA A 57 -9.35 -0.90 -19.88
CA ALA A 57 -8.41 -1.98 -19.50
C ALA A 57 -7.61 -1.64 -18.24
N ALA A 58 -7.73 -0.44 -17.70
CA ALA A 58 -6.99 -0.02 -16.51
C ALA A 58 -7.24 -0.98 -15.33
N GLY A 59 -6.15 -1.47 -14.74
CA GLY A 59 -6.20 -2.38 -13.59
C GLY A 59 -6.37 -3.87 -13.91
N ILE A 60 -6.53 -4.25 -15.17
CA ILE A 60 -6.85 -5.64 -15.58
C ILE A 60 -5.80 -6.66 -15.12
N GLU A 61 -4.55 -6.25 -14.92
CA GLU A 61 -3.46 -7.15 -14.53
C GLU A 61 -3.65 -7.74 -13.12
N VAL A 62 -4.36 -7.02 -12.25
CA VAL A 62 -4.65 -7.47 -10.87
C VAL A 62 -6.13 -7.39 -10.57
N GLN A 63 -6.74 -6.20 -10.63
CA GLN A 63 -8.12 -6.01 -10.23
C GLN A 63 -8.72 -4.76 -10.85
N GLN A 64 -9.93 -4.91 -11.37
CA GLN A 64 -10.84 -3.80 -11.69
C GLN A 64 -11.91 -3.70 -10.59
N GLU A 65 -12.39 -2.50 -10.31
CA GLU A 65 -13.38 -2.22 -9.26
C GLU A 65 -14.41 -1.22 -9.79
N ALA A 66 -15.68 -1.55 -9.65
CA ALA A 66 -16.75 -0.63 -10.00
C ALA A 66 -16.74 0.59 -9.06
N GLY A 67 -16.85 1.79 -9.61
CA GLY A 67 -16.85 3.02 -8.81
C GLY A 67 -15.47 3.43 -8.30
N ALA A 68 -14.40 2.91 -8.92
CA ALA A 68 -13.04 3.37 -8.65
C ALA A 68 -12.16 3.24 -9.89
N ARG A 69 -11.29 4.20 -10.12
CA ARG A 69 -10.22 4.08 -11.10
C ARG A 69 -9.09 3.24 -10.51
N ARG A 70 -8.68 2.20 -11.22
CA ARG A 70 -7.60 1.29 -10.80
C ARG A 70 -6.50 1.27 -11.82
N LEU A 71 -5.26 1.23 -11.35
CA LEU A 71 -4.09 0.90 -12.16
C LEU A 71 -3.35 -0.23 -11.48
N SER A 72 -2.78 -1.13 -12.24
CA SER A 72 -1.99 -2.26 -11.72
C SER A 72 -0.64 -2.34 -12.43
N ASP A 73 0.28 -3.15 -11.90
CA ASP A 73 1.60 -3.37 -12.49
C ASP A 73 2.44 -2.10 -12.69
N LEU A 74 2.32 -1.13 -11.78
CA LEU A 74 2.96 0.19 -11.93
C LEU A 74 4.49 0.11 -11.93
N ALA A 75 5.10 -0.92 -11.35
CA ALA A 75 6.54 -1.16 -11.44
C ALA A 75 7.03 -1.23 -12.90
N ASN A 76 6.16 -1.66 -13.81
CA ASN A 76 6.44 -1.75 -15.25
C ASN A 76 5.99 -0.52 -16.06
N LYS A 77 5.35 0.48 -15.43
CA LYS A 77 4.69 1.59 -16.13
C LYS A 77 5.41 2.94 -16.00
N GLY A 78 6.62 2.96 -15.46
CA GLY A 78 7.47 4.15 -15.45
C GLY A 78 8.46 4.20 -14.29
N GLU A 79 9.61 4.86 -14.50
CA GLU A 79 10.63 5.02 -13.47
C GLU A 79 10.20 5.93 -12.32
N VAL A 80 9.18 6.75 -12.51
CA VAL A 80 8.59 7.59 -11.47
C VAL A 80 8.12 6.77 -10.27
N PHE A 81 7.81 5.49 -10.47
CA PHE A 81 7.36 4.56 -9.43
C PHE A 81 8.49 3.81 -8.73
N ASP A 82 9.73 3.88 -9.22
CA ASP A 82 10.83 3.07 -8.68
C ASP A 82 11.11 3.36 -7.19
N ARG A 83 11.01 4.62 -6.80
CA ARG A 83 11.18 5.03 -5.40
C ARG A 83 10.10 4.49 -4.47
N VAL A 84 8.91 4.17 -4.98
CA VAL A 84 7.79 3.67 -4.16
C VAL A 84 8.13 2.31 -3.53
N TYR A 85 8.75 1.41 -4.30
CA TYR A 85 9.11 0.08 -3.81
C TYR A 85 10.56 -0.02 -3.31
N ALA A 86 11.31 1.08 -3.37
CA ALA A 86 12.72 1.12 -2.96
C ALA A 86 13.00 2.16 -1.85
N ASP A 87 11.96 2.82 -1.31
CA ASP A 87 12.18 3.83 -0.26
C ASP A 87 12.74 3.20 1.02
N PRO A 88 13.89 3.68 1.53
CA PRO A 88 14.56 3.08 2.67
C PRO A 88 13.73 3.02 3.94
N LYS A 89 12.93 4.06 4.25
CA LYS A 89 12.11 4.08 5.47
C LYS A 89 10.96 3.08 5.39
N VAL A 90 10.34 2.99 4.21
CA VAL A 90 9.27 2.01 3.97
C VAL A 90 9.82 0.60 4.05
N LEU A 91 10.98 0.32 3.43
CA LEU A 91 11.60 -1.00 3.47
C LEU A 91 12.02 -1.41 4.89
N GLN A 92 12.44 -0.46 5.73
CA GLN A 92 12.72 -0.73 7.15
C GLN A 92 11.46 -1.12 7.92
N ALA A 93 10.34 -0.40 7.73
CA ALA A 93 9.08 -0.75 8.36
C ALA A 93 8.55 -2.12 7.88
N VAL A 94 8.67 -2.39 6.58
CA VAL A 94 8.33 -3.71 6.00
C VAL A 94 9.19 -4.82 6.61
N TYR A 95 10.50 -4.59 6.74
CA TYR A 95 11.41 -5.56 7.37
C TYR A 95 11.06 -5.79 8.85
N HIS A 96 10.72 -4.72 9.58
CA HIS A 96 10.29 -4.84 10.97
C HIS A 96 9.06 -5.75 11.12
N VAL A 97 8.05 -5.57 10.26
CA VAL A 97 6.82 -6.40 10.27
C VAL A 97 7.09 -7.84 9.85
N ILE A 98 7.79 -8.06 8.73
CA ILE A 98 7.97 -9.41 8.17
C ILE A 98 9.08 -10.19 8.89
N GLY A 99 10.10 -9.50 9.41
CA GLY A 99 11.21 -10.05 10.20
C GLY A 99 12.19 -10.95 9.44
N ARG A 100 12.07 -11.05 8.10
CA ARG A 100 12.89 -11.91 7.24
C ARG A 100 12.92 -11.41 5.80
N ASP A 101 13.61 -12.14 4.91
CA ASP A 101 13.68 -11.82 3.49
C ASP A 101 12.28 -11.68 2.87
N PHE A 102 12.06 -10.60 2.14
CA PHE A 102 10.81 -10.30 1.46
C PHE A 102 11.05 -9.87 0.01
N LYS A 103 10.00 -9.67 -0.73
CA LYS A 103 10.01 -9.24 -2.13
C LYS A 103 8.80 -8.35 -2.42
N LEU A 104 8.92 -7.50 -3.44
CA LEU A 104 7.78 -6.78 -4.00
C LEU A 104 6.75 -7.79 -4.51
N SER A 105 5.51 -7.68 -4.04
CA SER A 105 4.39 -8.50 -4.50
C SER A 105 3.64 -7.81 -5.64
N SER A 106 3.28 -6.54 -5.46
CA SER A 106 2.67 -5.72 -6.52
C SER A 106 2.77 -4.23 -6.18
N LEU A 107 2.60 -3.40 -7.19
CA LEU A 107 2.41 -1.96 -7.05
C LEU A 107 1.23 -1.53 -7.91
N ASN A 108 0.19 -1.05 -7.26
CA ASN A 108 -1.09 -0.70 -7.86
C ASN A 108 -1.51 0.72 -7.45
N ALA A 109 -2.57 1.25 -8.06
CA ALA A 109 -3.17 2.50 -7.63
C ALA A 109 -4.70 2.39 -7.57
N ARG A 110 -5.30 3.28 -6.77
CA ARG A 110 -6.74 3.37 -6.59
C ARG A 110 -7.18 4.81 -6.36
N ASP A 111 -8.29 5.17 -6.97
CA ASP A 111 -8.98 6.44 -6.75
C ASP A 111 -10.49 6.19 -6.78
N ALA A 112 -11.15 6.40 -5.64
CA ALA A 112 -12.58 6.16 -5.51
C ALA A 112 -13.40 7.31 -6.09
N ASP A 113 -14.34 7.00 -6.98
CA ASP A 113 -15.25 7.97 -7.58
C ASP A 113 -16.17 8.62 -6.52
N PRO A 114 -16.63 9.86 -6.71
CA PRO A 114 -17.64 10.48 -5.87
C PRO A 114 -18.88 9.60 -5.70
N GLY A 115 -19.33 9.43 -4.47
CA GLY A 115 -20.44 8.56 -4.09
C GLY A 115 -20.12 7.07 -4.03
N GLN A 116 -18.88 6.69 -4.29
CA GLN A 116 -18.41 5.29 -4.36
C GLN A 116 -17.25 5.03 -3.39
N GLY A 117 -16.67 3.85 -3.47
CA GLY A 117 -15.41 3.53 -2.80
C GLY A 117 -15.52 2.79 -1.48
N LEU A 118 -16.74 2.54 -0.98
CA LEU A 118 -16.93 1.73 0.23
C LEU A 118 -16.40 0.30 0.00
N GLN A 119 -15.55 -0.15 0.90
CA GLN A 119 -15.08 -1.52 0.97
C GLN A 119 -15.44 -2.13 2.31
N GLN A 120 -15.68 -3.42 2.31
CA GLN A 120 -15.78 -4.18 3.56
C GLN A 120 -14.49 -4.04 4.38
N LEU A 121 -14.58 -4.12 5.70
CA LEU A 121 -13.43 -4.34 6.54
C LEU A 121 -12.83 -5.71 6.20
N HIS A 122 -11.56 -5.73 5.81
CA HIS A 122 -10.83 -6.92 5.42
C HIS A 122 -9.39 -6.85 5.92
N ALA A 123 -8.71 -7.95 5.86
CA ALA A 123 -7.26 -8.06 5.95
C ALA A 123 -6.74 -8.51 4.59
N ASP A 124 -5.52 -8.09 4.22
CA ASP A 124 -4.90 -8.43 2.93
C ASP A 124 -4.19 -9.79 2.94
N TRP A 125 -4.30 -10.52 4.03
CA TRP A 125 -3.74 -11.86 4.17
C TRP A 125 -4.73 -12.79 4.85
N GLU A 126 -4.56 -14.10 4.62
CA GLU A 126 -5.37 -15.18 5.21
C GLU A 126 -5.32 -15.17 6.76
N PRO A 127 -6.28 -15.81 7.45
CA PRO A 127 -6.25 -15.99 8.89
C PRO A 127 -4.89 -16.56 9.36
N ARG A 128 -4.39 -16.06 10.49
CA ARG A 128 -3.09 -16.47 11.02
C ARG A 128 -3.09 -17.95 11.42
N THR A 129 -2.10 -18.67 10.91
CA THR A 129 -1.86 -20.08 11.27
C THR A 129 -0.58 -20.25 12.07
N ASP A 130 0.21 -19.19 12.23
CA ASP A 130 1.44 -19.14 13.03
C ASP A 130 1.61 -17.74 13.67
N ASP A 131 2.70 -17.54 14.39
CA ASP A 131 3.03 -16.27 15.06
C ASP A 131 3.73 -15.24 14.14
N ARG A 132 3.79 -15.49 12.84
CA ARG A 132 4.50 -14.64 11.87
C ARG A 132 3.54 -13.76 11.10
N PHE A 133 4.07 -12.62 10.66
CA PHE A 133 3.44 -11.81 9.64
C PHE A 133 4.12 -12.09 8.29
N HIS A 134 3.31 -12.21 7.26
CA HIS A 134 3.77 -12.68 5.95
C HIS A 134 3.75 -11.59 4.89
N VAL A 135 2.93 -10.58 5.08
CA VAL A 135 2.73 -9.47 4.14
C VAL A 135 2.70 -8.16 4.90
N CYS A 136 3.30 -7.15 4.31
CA CYS A 136 3.27 -5.77 4.78
C CYS A 136 3.03 -4.86 3.58
N ASN A 137 2.17 -3.87 3.74
CA ASN A 137 1.73 -2.99 2.68
C ASN A 137 2.07 -1.54 2.99
N SER A 138 2.13 -0.72 1.95
CA SER A 138 2.21 0.73 2.12
C SER A 138 1.23 1.45 1.19
N VAL A 139 0.58 2.47 1.72
CA VAL A 139 -0.32 3.37 1.00
C VAL A 139 0.34 4.72 0.87
N TRP A 140 0.50 5.19 -0.35
CA TRP A 140 1.17 6.43 -0.74
C TRP A 140 0.12 7.43 -1.16
N LEU A 141 -0.09 8.45 -0.36
CA LEU A 141 -1.16 9.41 -0.53
C LEU A 141 -0.77 10.45 -1.60
N LEU A 142 -1.39 10.35 -2.76
CA LEU A 142 -1.19 11.35 -3.81
C LEU A 142 -2.10 12.57 -3.62
N ASP A 143 -3.20 12.44 -2.91
CA ASP A 143 -4.09 13.53 -2.51
C ASP A 143 -4.25 13.54 -0.99
N ASP A 144 -4.74 14.65 -0.43
CA ASP A 144 -5.10 14.71 0.98
C ASP A 144 -6.18 13.66 1.26
N PHE A 145 -5.99 12.88 2.31
CA PHE A 145 -7.03 12.02 2.84
C PHE A 145 -7.79 12.79 3.91
N THR A 146 -9.09 12.95 3.68
CA THR A 146 -9.99 13.68 4.59
C THR A 146 -11.10 12.75 5.09
N PRO A 147 -11.84 13.10 6.12
CA PRO A 147 -12.97 12.30 6.59
C PRO A 147 -14.05 12.07 5.52
N GLU A 148 -14.10 12.94 4.48
CA GLU A 148 -15.19 13.00 3.52
C GLU A 148 -14.87 12.40 2.15
N ASN A 149 -13.58 12.34 1.76
CA ASN A 149 -13.21 11.95 0.39
C ASN A 149 -12.90 10.47 0.19
N GLY A 150 -13.47 9.60 1.02
CA GLY A 150 -13.27 8.16 0.87
C GLY A 150 -11.94 7.65 1.40
N SER A 151 -11.43 8.28 2.47
CA SER A 151 -10.21 7.85 3.14
C SER A 151 -10.30 6.39 3.62
N THR A 152 -9.15 5.78 3.83
CA THR A 152 -9.09 4.42 4.38
C THR A 152 -9.52 4.43 5.84
N ARG A 153 -10.46 3.55 6.22
CA ARG A 153 -10.74 3.20 7.61
C ARG A 153 -9.82 2.08 8.05
N ILE A 154 -9.36 2.13 9.28
CA ILE A 154 -8.49 1.11 9.88
C ILE A 154 -8.95 0.82 11.31
N VAL A 155 -8.69 -0.37 11.80
CA VAL A 155 -8.95 -0.76 13.20
C VAL A 155 -7.60 -0.99 13.88
N PRO A 156 -7.07 -0.01 14.64
CA PRO A 156 -5.77 -0.13 15.31
C PRO A 156 -5.69 -1.36 16.20
N GLY A 157 -4.57 -2.09 16.16
CA GLY A 157 -4.33 -3.29 16.97
C GLY A 157 -5.00 -4.56 16.46
N SER A 158 -5.89 -4.49 15.47
CA SER A 158 -6.65 -5.65 14.98
C SER A 158 -5.78 -6.74 14.34
N HIS A 159 -4.58 -6.41 13.89
CA HIS A 159 -3.61 -7.37 13.34
C HIS A 159 -3.14 -8.43 14.34
N LEU A 160 -3.31 -8.17 15.65
CA LEU A 160 -2.99 -9.11 16.74
C LEU A 160 -4.17 -10.04 17.06
N GLY A 161 -5.36 -9.69 16.60
CA GLY A 161 -6.61 -10.41 16.83
C GLY A 161 -6.94 -11.47 15.76
N PRO A 162 -8.20 -11.95 15.78
CA PRO A 162 -8.71 -12.87 14.76
C PRO A 162 -8.84 -12.17 13.41
N HIS A 163 -9.00 -12.93 12.35
CA HIS A 163 -9.26 -12.38 11.02
C HIS A 163 -10.70 -11.81 10.95
N PRO A 164 -10.95 -10.69 10.22
CA PRO A 164 -12.28 -10.07 10.19
C PRO A 164 -13.38 -11.02 9.69
N SER A 165 -13.08 -11.93 8.76
CA SER A 165 -14.03 -12.93 8.27
C SER A 165 -14.48 -13.97 9.32
N GLU A 166 -13.77 -14.06 10.44
CA GLU A 166 -14.07 -15.01 11.51
C GLU A 166 -15.01 -14.41 12.57
N VAL A 167 -15.11 -13.07 12.64
CA VAL A 167 -15.74 -12.39 13.77
C VAL A 167 -16.71 -11.26 13.37
N LEU A 168 -16.68 -10.78 12.12
CA LEU A 168 -17.59 -9.72 11.68
C LEU A 168 -18.84 -10.32 11.00
N ASP A 169 -20.00 -10.09 11.60
CA ASP A 169 -21.29 -10.44 11.01
C ASP A 169 -21.59 -9.59 9.76
N ASP A 170 -21.26 -8.29 9.82
CA ASP A 170 -21.39 -7.35 8.71
C ASP A 170 -20.09 -6.54 8.53
N PRO A 171 -19.19 -6.96 7.65
CA PRO A 171 -17.95 -6.23 7.41
C PRO A 171 -18.13 -4.89 6.67
N MET A 172 -19.32 -4.60 6.15
CA MET A 172 -19.65 -3.30 5.53
C MET A 172 -20.05 -2.25 6.57
N ALA A 173 -20.53 -2.66 7.73
CA ALA A 173 -20.93 -1.75 8.80
C ALA A 173 -19.72 -0.99 9.39
N GLU A 174 -20.02 0.10 10.09
CA GLU A 174 -19.04 0.81 10.90
C GLU A 174 -18.62 -0.05 12.11
N TYR A 175 -17.33 -0.10 12.37
CA TYR A 175 -16.79 -0.82 13.52
C TYR A 175 -16.48 0.17 14.66
N PRO A 176 -16.87 -0.13 15.93
CA PRO A 176 -16.80 0.84 17.03
C PRO A 176 -15.43 1.45 17.33
N HIS A 177 -14.35 0.82 16.94
CA HIS A 177 -12.97 1.26 17.18
C HIS A 177 -12.23 1.62 15.89
N GLU A 178 -12.92 1.68 14.77
CA GLU A 178 -12.28 2.12 13.53
C GLU A 178 -11.98 3.61 13.57
N ILE A 179 -10.90 3.99 12.93
CA ILE A 179 -10.53 5.37 12.68
C ILE A 179 -10.38 5.60 11.18
N LYS A 180 -10.68 6.80 10.72
CA LYS A 180 -10.37 7.22 9.36
C LYS A 180 -8.94 7.73 9.30
N LEU A 181 -8.19 7.27 8.32
CA LEU A 181 -6.85 7.75 8.04
C LEU A 181 -6.94 9.15 7.43
N VAL A 182 -6.61 10.17 8.20
CA VAL A 182 -6.61 11.57 7.76
C VAL A 182 -5.18 12.08 7.75
N ALA A 183 -4.69 12.46 6.58
CA ALA A 183 -3.32 12.94 6.42
C ALA A 183 -3.16 13.72 5.10
N PRO A 184 -2.21 14.68 5.03
CA PRO A 184 -1.94 15.40 3.81
C PRO A 184 -1.29 14.54 2.74
N ALA A 185 -1.46 14.94 1.49
CA ALA A 185 -0.73 14.38 0.34
C ALA A 185 0.79 14.41 0.60
N GLY A 186 1.49 13.41 0.09
CA GLY A 186 2.91 13.22 0.37
C GLY A 186 3.21 12.38 1.60
N THR A 187 2.18 12.00 2.36
CA THR A 187 2.28 11.03 3.46
C THR A 187 2.30 9.60 2.92
N VAL A 188 3.04 8.73 3.59
CA VAL A 188 3.00 7.28 3.36
C VAL A 188 2.57 6.59 4.65
N VAL A 189 1.71 5.61 4.53
CA VAL A 189 1.29 4.77 5.66
C VAL A 189 1.71 3.33 5.38
N VAL A 190 2.55 2.79 6.24
CA VAL A 190 2.92 1.37 6.22
C VAL A 190 2.02 0.62 7.18
N PHE A 191 1.52 -0.55 6.81
CA PHE A 191 0.69 -1.35 7.68
C PHE A 191 0.87 -2.86 7.48
N ASN A 192 0.71 -3.56 8.58
CA ASN A 192 0.65 -5.01 8.60
C ASN A 192 -0.58 -5.49 7.82
N ALA A 193 -0.43 -6.44 6.93
CA ALA A 193 -1.51 -6.93 6.08
C ALA A 193 -2.65 -7.64 6.84
N HIS A 194 -2.45 -7.98 8.13
CA HIS A 194 -3.52 -8.48 9.00
C HIS A 194 -4.31 -7.36 9.67
N LEU A 195 -3.89 -6.09 9.55
CA LEU A 195 -4.66 -4.96 10.04
C LEU A 195 -5.99 -4.86 9.29
N TRP A 196 -7.10 -4.79 10.04
CA TRP A 196 -8.40 -4.60 9.43
C TRP A 196 -8.51 -3.21 8.85
N HIS A 197 -8.85 -3.14 7.59
CA HIS A 197 -8.97 -1.89 6.87
C HIS A 197 -9.98 -1.99 5.74
N GLY A 198 -10.31 -0.84 5.15
CA GLY A 198 -11.18 -0.74 3.99
C GLY A 198 -11.35 0.71 3.53
N GLY A 199 -11.81 0.92 2.31
CA GLY A 199 -12.17 2.24 1.82
C GLY A 199 -13.49 2.70 2.44
N THR A 200 -13.64 4.01 2.72
CA THR A 200 -14.92 4.64 3.03
C THR A 200 -15.55 5.24 1.77
N VAL A 201 -16.81 5.64 1.84
CA VAL A 201 -17.48 6.34 0.73
C VAL A 201 -16.81 7.69 0.51
N ASN A 202 -16.53 8.03 -0.74
CA ASN A 202 -16.19 9.40 -1.13
C ASN A 202 -17.47 10.24 -1.17
N ASN A 203 -17.76 10.95 -0.10
CA ASN A 203 -18.94 11.80 0.03
C ASN A 203 -18.80 13.18 -0.64
N THR A 204 -17.65 13.45 -1.28
CA THR A 204 -17.44 14.70 -2.02
C THR A 204 -18.08 14.63 -3.41
N ARG A 205 -18.21 15.76 -4.06
CA ARG A 205 -18.79 15.83 -5.41
C ARG A 205 -17.76 15.71 -6.52
N ASP A 206 -16.53 16.14 -6.25
CA ASP A 206 -15.51 16.39 -7.26
C ASP A 206 -14.07 16.17 -6.78
N GLN A 207 -13.86 15.71 -5.52
CA GLN A 207 -12.51 15.47 -5.03
C GLN A 207 -12.05 14.07 -5.41
N THR A 208 -10.80 13.99 -5.83
CA THR A 208 -10.06 12.75 -6.01
C THR A 208 -9.44 12.29 -4.69
N ARG A 209 -9.16 11.01 -4.60
CA ARG A 209 -8.43 10.42 -3.47
C ARG A 209 -7.49 9.33 -4.01
N ARG A 210 -6.56 9.76 -4.86
CA ARG A 210 -5.57 8.88 -5.46
C ARG A 210 -4.56 8.40 -4.43
N ALA A 211 -4.31 7.11 -4.45
CA ALA A 211 -3.24 6.50 -3.68
C ALA A 211 -2.55 5.39 -4.48
N LEU A 212 -1.25 5.19 -4.19
CA LEU A 212 -0.55 3.99 -4.62
C LEU A 212 -0.56 2.98 -3.49
N HIS A 213 -0.65 1.71 -3.84
CA HIS A 213 -0.64 0.58 -2.93
C HIS A 213 0.52 -0.33 -3.30
N CYS A 214 1.52 -0.40 -2.43
CA CYS A 214 2.71 -1.23 -2.63
C CYS A 214 2.70 -2.39 -1.63
N TYR A 215 2.69 -3.61 -2.16
CA TYR A 215 2.58 -4.83 -1.37
C TYR A 215 3.91 -5.57 -1.36
N PHE A 216 4.34 -5.97 -0.15
CA PHE A 216 5.52 -6.80 0.05
C PHE A 216 5.13 -8.10 0.73
N ALA A 217 5.68 -9.21 0.27
CA ALA A 217 5.44 -10.53 0.84
C ALA A 217 6.76 -11.21 1.22
N GLY A 218 6.74 -12.02 2.26
CA GLY A 218 7.84 -12.92 2.59
C GLY A 218 8.29 -13.70 1.35
N ARG A 219 9.59 -13.93 1.21
CA ARG A 219 10.17 -14.45 -0.03
C ARG A 219 9.62 -15.81 -0.46
N GLU A 220 9.15 -16.60 0.48
CA GLU A 220 8.54 -17.93 0.30
C GLU A 220 7.12 -17.91 -0.25
N HIS A 221 6.40 -16.77 -0.13
CA HIS A 221 5.01 -16.66 -0.56
C HIS A 221 4.87 -16.24 -2.03
N ASP A 222 3.74 -16.55 -2.63
CA ASP A 222 3.42 -16.08 -3.97
C ASP A 222 3.20 -14.57 -3.98
N GLN A 223 3.48 -13.95 -5.12
CA GLN A 223 3.24 -12.53 -5.36
C GLN A 223 1.85 -12.35 -5.95
N GLN A 224 1.19 -11.24 -5.62
CA GLN A 224 -0.06 -10.87 -6.29
C GLN A 224 0.14 -10.73 -7.81
N LEU A 225 1.29 -10.20 -8.21
CA LEU A 225 1.75 -10.17 -9.59
C LEU A 225 3.17 -10.74 -9.66
N ASN A 226 3.36 -11.88 -10.31
CA ASN A 226 4.67 -12.53 -10.38
C ASN A 226 5.66 -11.69 -11.20
N GLN A 227 6.51 -10.94 -10.52
CA GLN A 227 7.45 -10.01 -11.13
C GLN A 227 8.48 -10.70 -12.04
N ARG A 228 8.77 -12.00 -11.85
CA ARG A 228 9.68 -12.75 -12.75
C ARG A 228 9.04 -13.02 -14.12
N VAL A 229 7.72 -13.15 -14.16
CA VAL A 229 6.96 -13.42 -15.39
C VAL A 229 6.57 -12.12 -16.09
N TYR A 230 6.15 -11.11 -15.31
CA TYR A 230 5.58 -9.87 -15.83
C TYR A 230 6.61 -8.75 -16.01
N LEU A 231 7.82 -8.87 -15.44
CA LEU A 231 8.85 -7.84 -15.55
C LEU A 231 9.23 -7.60 -17.02
N ARG A 232 8.97 -6.39 -17.50
CA ARG A 232 9.27 -6.00 -18.87
C ARG A 232 10.76 -5.73 -19.05
N MET A 233 11.27 -5.94 -20.25
CA MET A 233 12.70 -5.76 -20.56
C MET A 233 13.19 -4.34 -20.23
N GLU A 234 12.38 -3.32 -20.48
CA GLU A 234 12.75 -1.94 -20.19
C GLU A 234 12.84 -1.68 -18.68
N THR A 235 11.92 -2.24 -17.91
CA THR A 235 11.96 -2.19 -16.45
C THR A 235 13.20 -2.93 -15.92
N TRP A 236 13.45 -4.13 -16.43
CA TRP A 236 14.63 -4.91 -16.03
C TRP A 236 15.94 -4.16 -16.29
N LYS A 237 16.09 -3.54 -17.45
CA LYS A 237 17.26 -2.72 -17.79
C LYS A 237 17.44 -1.51 -16.87
N ARG A 238 16.32 -0.92 -16.42
CA ARG A 238 16.31 0.24 -15.53
C ARG A 238 16.75 -0.15 -14.12
N ILE A 239 16.07 -1.12 -13.51
CA ILE A 239 16.34 -1.54 -12.12
C ILE A 239 17.70 -2.27 -11.99
N SER A 240 18.14 -3.04 -13.00
CA SER A 240 19.42 -3.75 -12.95
C SER A 240 20.64 -2.84 -13.02
N ARG A 241 20.48 -1.56 -13.37
CA ARG A 241 21.54 -0.55 -13.34
C ARG A 241 21.67 0.13 -11.98
N ALA A 242 20.63 0.04 -11.15
CA ALA A 242 20.57 0.63 -9.82
C ALA A 242 20.98 -0.37 -8.71
N ALA A 243 21.16 -1.63 -9.07
CA ALA A 243 21.68 -2.72 -8.21
C ALA A 243 23.18 -2.99 -8.54
#